data_f581aaa4a89da192fc0c06d5cb9226e7
#
_entry.id   f581aaa4a89da192fc0c06d5cb9226e7
#
_cell.length_a   1.000
_cell.length_b   1.000
_cell.length_c   1.000
_cell.angle_alpha   90.00
_cell.angle_beta   90.00
_cell.angle_gamma   90.00
#
_symmetry.space_group_name_H-M   'P 1'
#
loop_
_entity.id
_entity.type
_entity.pdbx_description
1 polymer ?
#
loop_
_entity_poly.entity_id
_entity_poly.type
_entity_poly.pdbx_seq_one_letter_code
_entity_poly.pdbx_strand_id
1 'polypeptide(L)'
;DQPPQWAREAIWYQIFVERFRNGNPVNDPSAETCDNALIDPLPSDWAVTPWGHNWYKQEDWAKPTGLDFYRTIQMRRYGGDLAGVEEKIPYLKELGINAVYFNPINDAPSLHKYDARHYHHIDVTFGDDIKGDLAIMATENHSDPTTWQWTSADKKFIALVKKLHSEGIKVVLDFSWNHTGNNFWAFKDVEKNLEKSAYKDWYHTKFLQDPSTGKTIFEYEGWVGIKNLPEL
;
A
#
# COMPACT_ATOMS: atom_id res chain seq x y z
N ASP A 1 23.59 -1.71 -21.13
CA ASP A 1 22.96 -2.79 -20.37
C ASP A 1 21.78 -3.34 -21.16
N GLN A 2 21.60 -4.64 -21.12
CA GLN A 2 20.50 -5.32 -21.82
C GLN A 2 19.61 -6.00 -20.77
N PRO A 3 18.28 -5.95 -20.90
CA PRO A 3 17.40 -6.69 -20.01
C PRO A 3 17.67 -8.19 -20.14
N PRO A 4 17.44 -8.98 -19.07
CA PRO A 4 17.61 -10.43 -19.15
C PRO A 4 16.71 -11.03 -20.23
N GLN A 5 17.17 -12.12 -20.86
CA GLN A 5 16.45 -12.73 -21.98
C GLN A 5 15.00 -13.07 -21.64
N TRP A 6 14.75 -13.63 -20.45
CA TRP A 6 13.40 -13.98 -20.02
C TRP A 6 12.43 -12.79 -20.05
N ALA A 7 12.91 -11.57 -19.74
CA ALA A 7 12.06 -10.37 -19.72
C ALA A 7 11.66 -9.90 -21.12
N ARG A 8 12.49 -10.18 -22.14
CA ARG A 8 12.18 -9.87 -23.54
C ARG A 8 11.15 -10.82 -24.14
N GLU A 9 11.12 -12.05 -23.66
CA GLU A 9 10.26 -13.14 -24.16
C GLU A 9 9.00 -13.29 -23.29
N ALA A 10 8.88 -12.50 -22.21
CA ALA A 10 7.78 -12.62 -21.27
C ALA A 10 6.47 -12.08 -21.85
N ILE A 11 5.39 -12.80 -21.55
CA ILE A 11 4.01 -12.32 -21.70
C ILE A 11 3.58 -11.86 -20.31
N TRP A 12 3.47 -10.54 -20.18
CA TRP A 12 3.27 -9.87 -18.90
C TRP A 12 1.79 -9.72 -18.55
N TYR A 13 1.47 -9.85 -17.28
CA TYR A 13 0.18 -9.47 -16.74
C TYR A 13 0.39 -8.57 -15.50
N GLN A 14 -0.15 -7.36 -15.54
CA GLN A 14 -0.11 -6.45 -14.40
C GLN A 14 -1.28 -6.74 -13.46
N ILE A 15 -0.99 -6.90 -12.18
CA ILE A 15 -1.97 -7.18 -11.13
C ILE A 15 -2.02 -6.03 -10.13
N PHE A 16 -3.17 -5.37 -10.08
CA PHE A 16 -3.54 -4.49 -8.98
C PHE A 16 -4.35 -5.34 -7.99
N VAL A 17 -3.72 -5.84 -6.94
CA VAL A 17 -4.27 -6.90 -6.07
C VAL A 17 -5.66 -6.54 -5.55
N GLU A 18 -5.82 -5.35 -4.99
CA GLU A 18 -7.09 -4.84 -4.44
C GLU A 18 -8.24 -4.87 -5.48
N ARG A 19 -7.92 -4.76 -6.77
CA ARG A 19 -8.84 -4.69 -7.91
C ARG A 19 -8.81 -5.93 -8.82
N PHE A 20 -8.25 -7.05 -8.35
CA PHE A 20 -8.10 -8.24 -9.19
C PHE A 20 -9.12 -9.33 -8.84
N ARG A 21 -9.10 -9.85 -7.62
CA ARG A 21 -10.02 -10.90 -7.17
C ARG A 21 -10.05 -10.93 -5.64
N ASN A 22 -11.25 -10.89 -5.07
CA ASN A 22 -11.48 -11.21 -3.66
C ASN A 22 -11.59 -12.73 -3.53
N GLY A 23 -10.59 -13.37 -2.94
CA GLY A 23 -10.51 -14.82 -2.74
C GLY A 23 -11.00 -15.24 -1.35
N ASN A 24 -11.01 -14.31 -0.38
CA ASN A 24 -11.43 -14.58 0.99
C ASN A 24 -12.25 -13.42 1.57
N PRO A 25 -13.56 -13.35 1.33
CA PRO A 25 -14.40 -12.26 1.84
C PRO A 25 -14.48 -12.17 3.37
N VAL A 26 -13.96 -13.17 4.10
CA VAL A 26 -13.99 -13.15 5.59
C VAL A 26 -12.98 -12.14 6.14
N ASN A 27 -11.90 -11.88 5.41
CA ASN A 27 -10.86 -10.90 5.78
C ASN A 27 -10.97 -9.57 5.02
N ASP A 28 -12.14 -9.27 4.44
CA ASP A 28 -12.38 -7.97 3.83
C ASP A 28 -12.10 -6.85 4.85
N PRO A 29 -11.48 -5.74 4.42
CA PRO A 29 -11.27 -4.60 5.29
C PRO A 29 -12.61 -4.01 5.72
N SER A 30 -12.67 -3.50 6.96
CA SER A 30 -13.79 -2.75 7.53
C SER A 30 -13.41 -1.28 7.73
N ALA A 31 -14.37 -0.44 8.10
CA ALA A 31 -14.09 0.95 8.46
C ALA A 31 -13.05 1.09 9.61
N GLU A 32 -12.93 0.06 10.46
CA GLU A 32 -11.97 0.03 11.58
C GLU A 32 -10.56 -0.41 11.16
N THR A 33 -10.46 -1.20 10.09
CA THR A 33 -9.20 -1.84 9.67
C THR A 33 -8.65 -1.31 8.35
N CYS A 34 -9.43 -0.49 7.65
CA CYS A 34 -9.03 0.13 6.39
C CYS A 34 -8.66 1.60 6.61
N ASP A 35 -7.40 1.90 6.40
CA ASP A 35 -6.92 3.27 6.34
C ASP A 35 -7.17 3.91 4.98
N ASN A 36 -7.10 5.24 4.96
CA ASN A 36 -7.02 6.03 3.73
C ASN A 36 -6.41 7.41 4.02
N ALA A 37 -5.96 8.08 2.97
CA ALA A 37 -5.28 9.37 3.10
C ALA A 37 -6.23 10.60 3.09
N LEU A 38 -7.54 10.41 2.93
CA LEU A 38 -8.49 11.51 2.70
C LEU A 38 -9.40 11.79 3.89
N ILE A 39 -9.90 10.76 4.55
CA ILE A 39 -10.82 10.84 5.69
C ILE A 39 -10.40 9.81 6.74
N ASP A 40 -10.21 10.28 7.98
CA ASP A 40 -9.98 9.44 9.13
C ASP A 40 -10.81 9.98 10.31
N PRO A 41 -11.71 9.19 10.89
CA PRO A 41 -12.09 7.83 10.50
C PRO A 41 -12.96 7.77 9.23
N LEU A 42 -12.98 6.61 8.58
CA LEU A 42 -13.93 6.31 7.51
C LEU A 42 -15.38 6.39 8.03
N PRO A 43 -16.39 6.69 7.16
CA PRO A 43 -17.78 6.59 7.54
C PRO A 43 -18.12 5.23 8.16
N SER A 44 -18.93 5.21 9.20
CA SER A 44 -19.25 3.98 9.95
C SER A 44 -19.99 2.92 9.12
N ASP A 45 -20.65 3.33 8.05
CA ASP A 45 -21.32 2.48 7.08
C ASP A 45 -20.46 2.16 5.85
N TRP A 46 -19.17 2.53 5.88
CA TRP A 46 -18.23 2.17 4.84
C TRP A 46 -18.08 0.64 4.76
N ALA A 47 -18.09 0.13 3.54
CA ALA A 47 -17.94 -1.30 3.26
C ALA A 47 -17.25 -1.51 1.92
N VAL A 48 -16.71 -2.71 1.74
CA VAL A 48 -16.15 -3.17 0.46
C VAL A 48 -17.24 -3.10 -0.62
N THR A 49 -16.88 -2.52 -1.76
CA THR A 49 -17.80 -2.34 -2.88
C THR A 49 -18.00 -3.66 -3.62
N PRO A 50 -19.23 -4.10 -3.85
CA PRO A 50 -19.50 -5.31 -4.62
C PRO A 50 -18.95 -5.21 -6.05
N TRP A 51 -18.38 -6.29 -6.59
CA TRP A 51 -17.82 -6.35 -7.95
C TRP A 51 -18.82 -6.00 -9.07
N GLY A 52 -20.12 -6.20 -8.84
CA GLY A 52 -21.18 -5.80 -9.77
C GLY A 52 -21.60 -4.32 -9.68
N HIS A 53 -20.97 -3.54 -8.80
CA HIS A 53 -21.28 -2.11 -8.67
C HIS A 53 -20.92 -1.33 -9.95
N ASN A 54 -21.74 -0.35 -10.30
CA ASN A 54 -21.43 0.55 -11.41
C ASN A 54 -20.22 1.42 -11.05
N TRP A 55 -19.17 1.31 -11.86
CA TRP A 55 -17.88 1.99 -11.62
C TRP A 55 -17.98 3.51 -11.56
N TYR A 56 -18.93 4.08 -12.25
CA TYR A 56 -19.15 5.53 -12.32
C TYR A 56 -20.20 6.03 -11.32
N LYS A 57 -20.75 5.14 -10.49
CA LYS A 57 -21.70 5.52 -9.45
C LYS A 57 -20.97 5.63 -8.10
N GLN A 58 -21.19 6.76 -7.41
CA GLN A 58 -20.74 6.96 -6.04
C GLN A 58 -21.48 6.02 -5.09
N GLU A 59 -20.78 5.43 -4.14
CA GLU A 59 -21.35 4.59 -3.10
C GLU A 59 -22.24 5.39 -2.15
N ASP A 60 -23.21 4.73 -1.50
CA ASP A 60 -24.13 5.40 -0.61
C ASP A 60 -23.43 5.94 0.65
N TRP A 61 -22.46 5.22 1.20
CA TRP A 61 -21.61 5.70 2.31
C TRP A 61 -20.77 6.93 1.93
N ALA A 62 -20.47 7.12 0.67
CA ALA A 62 -19.62 8.22 0.21
C ALA A 62 -20.39 9.55 0.07
N LYS A 63 -21.69 9.51 -0.24
CA LYS A 63 -22.51 10.71 -0.47
C LYS A 63 -22.54 11.68 0.71
N PRO A 64 -22.71 11.22 1.97
CA PRO A 64 -22.74 12.10 3.14
C PRO A 64 -21.41 12.83 3.42
N THR A 65 -20.29 12.35 2.85
CA THR A 65 -18.98 12.98 3.05
C THR A 65 -18.85 14.36 2.41
N GLY A 66 -19.73 14.70 1.46
CA GLY A 66 -19.65 15.93 0.69
C GLY A 66 -18.49 15.98 -0.32
N LEU A 67 -17.70 14.92 -0.42
CA LEU A 67 -16.63 14.82 -1.39
C LEU A 67 -17.17 14.43 -2.77
N ASP A 68 -16.47 14.88 -3.81
CA ASP A 68 -16.79 14.52 -5.18
C ASP A 68 -16.48 13.04 -5.49
N PHE A 69 -16.98 12.56 -6.62
CA PHE A 69 -16.79 11.19 -7.07
C PHE A 69 -15.30 10.79 -7.15
N TYR A 70 -14.44 11.66 -7.69
CA TYR A 70 -13.02 11.32 -7.89
C TYR A 70 -12.24 11.20 -6.59
N ARG A 71 -12.66 11.93 -5.56
CA ARG A 71 -12.10 11.77 -4.21
C ARG A 71 -12.62 10.52 -3.53
N THR A 72 -13.91 10.24 -3.64
CA THR A 72 -14.51 9.09 -2.95
C THR A 72 -14.09 7.75 -3.53
N ILE A 73 -13.79 7.65 -4.84
CA ILE A 73 -13.23 6.42 -5.43
C ILE A 73 -11.83 6.05 -4.88
N GLN A 74 -11.10 6.99 -4.29
CA GLN A 74 -9.83 6.70 -3.63
C GLN A 74 -10.03 5.91 -2.32
N MET A 75 -11.21 5.99 -1.73
CA MET A 75 -11.58 5.24 -0.52
C MET A 75 -12.28 3.91 -0.85
N ARG A 76 -12.61 3.68 -2.11
CA ARG A 76 -13.30 2.46 -2.57
C ARG A 76 -12.35 1.28 -2.52
N ARG A 77 -12.81 0.17 -1.93
CA ARG A 77 -12.13 -1.11 -1.93
C ARG A 77 -13.05 -2.18 -2.51
N TYR A 78 -12.47 -3.12 -3.25
CA TYR A 78 -13.16 -4.31 -3.76
C TYR A 78 -12.76 -5.59 -3.03
N GLY A 79 -11.83 -5.49 -2.07
CA GLY A 79 -11.40 -6.61 -1.26
C GLY A 79 -10.53 -7.63 -2.00
N GLY A 80 -9.91 -7.24 -3.11
CA GLY A 80 -8.93 -8.11 -3.77
C GLY A 80 -7.77 -8.43 -2.83
N ASP A 81 -7.33 -9.70 -2.83
CA ASP A 81 -6.35 -10.24 -1.90
C ASP A 81 -5.40 -11.27 -2.54
N LEU A 82 -4.42 -11.76 -1.78
CA LEU A 82 -3.46 -12.75 -2.28
C LEU A 82 -4.10 -14.13 -2.50
N ALA A 83 -5.18 -14.46 -1.78
CA ALA A 83 -5.95 -15.68 -2.02
C ALA A 83 -6.61 -15.63 -3.40
N GLY A 84 -7.16 -14.47 -3.77
CA GLY A 84 -7.75 -14.26 -5.09
C GLY A 84 -6.72 -14.34 -6.22
N VAL A 85 -5.51 -13.83 -6.00
CA VAL A 85 -4.41 -14.01 -6.98
C VAL A 85 -4.08 -15.49 -7.14
N GLU A 86 -3.95 -16.22 -6.04
CA GLU A 86 -3.66 -17.65 -6.06
C GLU A 86 -4.76 -18.44 -6.80
N GLU A 87 -6.03 -18.15 -6.54
CA GLU A 87 -7.18 -18.75 -7.22
C GLU A 87 -7.13 -18.56 -8.74
N LYS A 88 -6.54 -17.46 -9.22
CA LYS A 88 -6.47 -17.09 -10.62
C LYS A 88 -5.22 -17.57 -11.37
N ILE A 89 -4.31 -18.30 -10.73
CA ILE A 89 -3.14 -18.88 -11.41
C ILE A 89 -3.52 -19.73 -12.63
N PRO A 90 -4.55 -20.63 -12.57
CA PRO A 90 -4.96 -21.39 -13.77
C PRO A 90 -5.41 -20.48 -14.92
N TYR A 91 -6.13 -19.40 -14.63
CA TYR A 91 -6.53 -18.41 -15.64
C TYR A 91 -5.32 -17.71 -16.27
N LEU A 92 -4.32 -17.30 -15.48
CA LEU A 92 -3.10 -16.69 -16.00
C LEU A 92 -2.33 -17.65 -16.91
N LYS A 93 -2.28 -18.93 -16.55
CA LYS A 93 -1.66 -19.99 -17.38
C LYS A 93 -2.41 -20.20 -18.70
N GLU A 94 -3.73 -20.23 -18.67
CA GLU A 94 -4.57 -20.37 -19.89
C GLU A 94 -4.34 -19.21 -20.86
N LEU A 95 -4.10 -18.00 -20.35
CA LEU A 95 -3.71 -16.83 -21.15
C LEU A 95 -2.26 -16.90 -21.67
N GLY A 96 -1.47 -17.89 -21.26
CA GLY A 96 -0.05 -17.98 -21.62
C GLY A 96 0.87 -17.03 -20.88
N ILE A 97 0.41 -16.46 -19.74
CA ILE A 97 1.20 -15.53 -18.94
C ILE A 97 2.37 -16.27 -18.28
N ASN A 98 3.56 -15.70 -18.40
CA ASN A 98 4.78 -16.22 -17.78
C ASN A 98 5.53 -15.19 -16.92
N ALA A 99 5.00 -13.97 -16.80
CA ALA A 99 5.47 -12.96 -15.85
C ALA A 99 4.30 -12.13 -15.32
N VAL A 100 4.24 -11.94 -14.01
CA VAL A 100 3.30 -11.03 -13.34
C VAL A 100 4.06 -9.84 -12.78
N TYR A 101 3.46 -8.65 -12.93
CA TYR A 101 3.91 -7.41 -12.34
C TYR A 101 2.87 -6.95 -11.33
N PHE A 102 3.22 -6.97 -10.05
CA PHE A 102 2.35 -6.48 -9.01
C PHE A 102 2.51 -4.97 -8.84
N ASN A 103 1.42 -4.21 -8.91
CA ASN A 103 1.37 -2.87 -8.33
C ASN A 103 1.77 -2.96 -6.85
N PRO A 104 2.16 -1.86 -6.19
CA PRO A 104 2.65 -1.91 -4.82
C PRO A 104 1.76 -2.73 -3.91
N ILE A 105 2.38 -3.61 -3.13
CA ILE A 105 1.72 -4.53 -2.19
C ILE A 105 2.19 -4.31 -0.75
N ASN A 106 3.09 -3.37 -0.52
CA ASN A 106 3.57 -2.99 0.80
C ASN A 106 2.47 -2.29 1.63
N ASP A 107 2.66 -2.25 2.94
CA ASP A 107 1.75 -1.57 3.85
C ASP A 107 1.67 -0.06 3.55
N ALA A 108 0.45 0.41 3.32
CA ALA A 108 0.17 1.81 2.97
C ALA A 108 -1.31 2.14 3.19
N PRO A 109 -1.64 3.42 3.52
CA PRO A 109 -3.03 3.81 3.76
C PRO A 109 -3.89 3.85 2.48
N SER A 110 -3.31 4.20 1.33
CA SER A 110 -4.09 4.30 0.09
C SER A 110 -4.33 2.95 -0.58
N LEU A 111 -5.32 2.91 -1.46
CA LEU A 111 -5.61 1.73 -2.28
C LEU A 111 -4.47 1.39 -3.26
N HIS A 112 -3.74 2.39 -3.74
CA HIS A 112 -2.65 2.23 -4.71
C HIS A 112 -1.31 1.88 -4.08
N LYS A 113 -1.14 2.14 -2.78
CA LYS A 113 0.02 1.79 -1.93
C LYS A 113 1.37 2.38 -2.34
N TYR A 114 1.36 3.45 -3.15
CA TYR A 114 2.58 4.22 -3.42
C TYR A 114 2.98 5.15 -2.25
N ASP A 115 2.11 5.36 -1.27
CA ASP A 115 2.31 6.13 -0.05
C ASP A 115 2.69 5.23 1.13
N ALA A 116 3.78 4.47 0.99
CA ALA A 116 4.23 3.48 1.96
C ALA A 116 4.35 4.02 3.39
N ARG A 117 3.89 3.25 4.39
CA ARG A 117 4.22 3.43 5.81
C ARG A 117 5.55 2.76 6.17
N HIS A 118 5.85 1.64 5.51
CA HIS A 118 7.12 0.92 5.51
C HIS A 118 7.14 -0.08 4.34
N TYR A 119 8.31 -0.65 4.07
CA TYR A 119 8.49 -1.57 2.94
C TYR A 119 8.73 -3.03 3.34
N HIS A 120 8.82 -3.33 4.63
CA HIS A 120 9.18 -4.67 5.11
C HIS A 120 7.99 -5.60 5.37
N HIS A 121 6.75 -5.11 5.22
CA HIS A 121 5.53 -5.92 5.29
C HIS A 121 4.66 -5.75 4.06
N ILE A 122 4.00 -6.85 3.70
CA ILE A 122 2.85 -6.85 2.81
C ILE A 122 1.67 -6.19 3.54
N ASP A 123 0.86 -5.44 2.82
CA ASP A 123 -0.34 -4.83 3.39
C ASP A 123 -1.26 -5.88 4.02
N VAL A 124 -1.67 -5.64 5.25
CA VAL A 124 -2.45 -6.59 6.04
C VAL A 124 -3.80 -6.92 5.40
N THR A 125 -4.36 -6.02 4.60
CA THR A 125 -5.63 -6.24 3.89
C THR A 125 -5.51 -7.26 2.75
N PHE A 126 -4.30 -7.67 2.40
CA PHE A 126 -4.04 -8.73 1.42
C PHE A 126 -3.82 -10.11 2.04
N GLY A 127 -3.71 -10.17 3.37
CA GLY A 127 -3.48 -11.39 4.15
C GLY A 127 -4.75 -12.04 4.67
N ASP A 128 -4.59 -12.96 5.61
CA ASP A 128 -5.69 -13.74 6.17
C ASP A 128 -6.13 -13.27 7.57
N ASP A 129 -5.32 -12.48 8.29
CA ASP A 129 -5.59 -12.04 9.66
C ASP A 129 -5.16 -10.58 9.87
N ILE A 130 -6.00 -9.64 9.45
CA ILE A 130 -5.72 -8.21 9.55
C ILE A 130 -5.40 -7.79 10.99
N LYS A 131 -6.21 -8.23 11.96
CA LYS A 131 -6.05 -7.82 13.38
C LYS A 131 -4.81 -8.43 14.01
N GLY A 132 -4.51 -9.69 13.74
CA GLY A 132 -3.29 -10.34 14.21
C GLY A 132 -2.03 -9.73 13.59
N ASP A 133 -2.05 -9.44 12.30
CA ASP A 133 -0.93 -8.80 11.60
C ASP A 133 -0.68 -7.39 12.14
N LEU A 134 -1.71 -6.57 12.33
CA LEU A 134 -1.58 -5.25 12.96
C LEU A 134 -1.01 -5.34 14.39
N ALA A 135 -1.43 -6.35 15.17
CA ALA A 135 -0.90 -6.57 16.52
C ALA A 135 0.59 -6.94 16.50
N ILE A 136 1.04 -7.76 15.55
CA ILE A 136 2.46 -8.08 15.34
C ILE A 136 3.24 -6.80 15.00
N MET A 137 2.82 -6.06 13.99
CA MET A 137 3.49 -4.84 13.53
C MET A 137 3.59 -3.76 14.64
N ALA A 138 2.59 -3.66 15.51
CA ALA A 138 2.59 -2.73 16.63
C ALA A 138 3.67 -3.03 17.70
N THR A 139 4.27 -4.23 17.69
CA THR A 139 5.36 -4.61 18.61
C THR A 139 6.75 -4.33 18.06
N GLU A 140 6.85 -3.96 16.79
CA GLU A 140 8.12 -3.81 16.10
C GLU A 140 8.72 -2.41 16.25
N ASN A 141 10.04 -2.37 16.19
CA ASN A 141 10.78 -1.14 15.96
C ASN A 141 11.19 -1.08 14.48
N HIS A 142 10.57 -0.20 13.70
CA HIS A 142 10.82 -0.11 12.27
C HIS A 142 12.27 0.14 11.87
N SER A 143 13.07 0.76 12.77
CA SER A 143 14.50 1.00 12.55
C SER A 143 15.41 -0.16 12.98
N ASP A 144 14.85 -1.22 13.59
CA ASP A 144 15.60 -2.38 14.08
C ASP A 144 15.09 -3.69 13.47
N PRO A 145 15.72 -4.18 12.38
CA PRO A 145 15.31 -5.41 11.71
C PRO A 145 15.29 -6.65 12.61
N THR A 146 15.96 -6.64 13.76
CA THR A 146 15.96 -7.77 14.70
C THR A 146 14.62 -7.93 15.41
N THR A 147 13.77 -6.90 15.40
CA THR A 147 12.43 -6.91 16.01
C THR A 147 11.35 -7.33 15.01
N TRP A 148 11.65 -7.38 13.70
CA TRP A 148 10.66 -7.67 12.67
C TRP A 148 10.21 -9.11 12.70
N GLN A 149 8.92 -9.31 12.49
CA GLN A 149 8.28 -10.62 12.54
C GLN A 149 7.46 -10.84 11.26
N TRP A 150 7.46 -12.06 10.75
CA TRP A 150 6.64 -12.41 9.61
C TRP A 150 5.14 -12.37 9.95
N THR A 151 4.39 -11.47 9.33
CA THR A 151 2.93 -11.43 9.39
C THR A 151 2.29 -12.61 8.63
N SER A 152 0.98 -12.80 8.76
CA SER A 152 0.26 -13.78 7.95
C SER A 152 0.27 -13.39 6.46
N ALA A 153 0.14 -12.10 6.16
CA ALA A 153 0.21 -11.56 4.81
C ALA A 153 1.58 -11.82 4.16
N ASP A 154 2.68 -11.61 4.89
CA ASP A 154 4.04 -11.88 4.40
C ASP A 154 4.22 -13.36 4.07
N LYS A 155 3.83 -14.24 4.98
CA LYS A 155 3.91 -15.70 4.79
C LYS A 155 3.09 -16.17 3.59
N LYS A 156 1.90 -15.61 3.44
CA LYS A 156 1.02 -15.89 2.30
C LYS A 156 1.64 -15.44 0.98
N PHE A 157 2.24 -14.25 0.95
CA PHE A 157 2.93 -13.76 -0.24
C PHE A 157 4.12 -14.62 -0.62
N ILE A 158 4.94 -15.03 0.35
CA ILE A 158 6.05 -15.96 0.10
C ILE A 158 5.55 -17.28 -0.50
N ALA A 159 4.43 -17.82 0.01
CA ALA A 159 3.84 -19.04 -0.51
C ALA A 159 3.31 -18.84 -1.95
N LEU A 160 2.64 -17.72 -2.21
CA LEU A 160 2.16 -17.36 -3.54
C LEU A 160 3.29 -17.25 -4.56
N VAL A 161 4.40 -16.59 -4.21
CA VAL A 161 5.58 -16.47 -5.09
C VAL A 161 6.16 -17.84 -5.42
N LYS A 162 6.31 -18.72 -4.42
CA LYS A 162 6.76 -20.09 -4.64
C LYS A 162 5.85 -20.86 -5.60
N LYS A 163 4.53 -20.69 -5.46
CA LYS A 163 3.55 -21.32 -6.33
C LYS A 163 3.63 -20.77 -7.76
N LEU A 164 3.67 -19.45 -7.93
CA LEU A 164 3.85 -18.82 -9.25
C LEU A 164 5.13 -19.32 -9.94
N HIS A 165 6.25 -19.37 -9.21
CA HIS A 165 7.51 -19.89 -9.75
C HIS A 165 7.42 -21.36 -10.14
N SER A 166 6.72 -22.21 -9.37
CA SER A 166 6.52 -23.64 -9.72
C SER A 166 5.67 -23.82 -10.97
N GLU A 167 4.84 -22.83 -11.31
CA GLU A 167 4.02 -22.78 -12.52
C GLU A 167 4.72 -22.06 -13.70
N GLY A 168 6.01 -21.71 -13.53
CA GLY A 168 6.82 -21.05 -14.56
C GLY A 168 6.56 -19.54 -14.71
N ILE A 169 5.82 -18.92 -13.78
CA ILE A 169 5.47 -17.50 -13.81
C ILE A 169 6.47 -16.72 -12.97
N LYS A 170 7.18 -15.78 -13.58
CA LYS A 170 8.08 -14.83 -12.90
C LYS A 170 7.29 -13.76 -12.17
N VAL A 171 7.85 -13.22 -11.09
CA VAL A 171 7.24 -12.19 -10.27
C VAL A 171 8.11 -10.93 -10.26
N VAL A 172 7.49 -9.78 -10.55
CA VAL A 172 8.11 -8.46 -10.44
C VAL A 172 7.24 -7.60 -9.53
N LEU A 173 7.88 -6.86 -8.63
CA LEU A 173 7.21 -5.97 -7.68
C LEU A 173 7.46 -4.51 -8.05
N ASP A 174 6.42 -3.71 -7.90
CA ASP A 174 6.47 -2.26 -8.03
C ASP A 174 6.75 -1.62 -6.67
N PHE A 175 7.68 -0.68 -6.64
CA PHE A 175 7.97 0.13 -5.48
C PHE A 175 8.26 1.58 -5.87
N SER A 176 7.81 2.54 -5.06
CA SER A 176 8.26 3.92 -5.16
C SER A 176 9.53 4.12 -4.32
N TRP A 177 10.64 4.45 -4.99
CA TRP A 177 11.92 4.72 -4.33
C TRP A 177 12.29 6.21 -4.30
N ASN A 178 11.48 7.06 -4.90
CA ASN A 178 11.68 8.51 -4.97
C ASN A 178 10.91 9.29 -3.89
N HIS A 179 9.99 8.63 -3.19
CA HIS A 179 9.21 9.19 -2.09
C HIS A 179 8.70 8.11 -1.15
N THR A 180 8.26 8.51 0.03
CA THR A 180 7.49 7.68 0.96
C THR A 180 6.08 8.25 1.13
N GLY A 181 5.22 7.58 1.89
CA GLY A 181 4.02 8.23 2.44
C GLY A 181 4.38 9.20 3.56
N ASN A 182 3.53 10.19 3.82
CA ASN A 182 3.68 11.06 4.98
C ASN A 182 3.45 10.32 6.33
N ASN A 183 2.94 9.10 6.28
CA ASN A 183 2.81 8.18 7.42
C ASN A 183 3.99 7.21 7.54
N PHE A 184 5.02 7.35 6.71
CA PHE A 184 6.22 6.54 6.81
C PHE A 184 6.94 6.81 8.14
N TRP A 185 7.37 5.75 8.81
CA TRP A 185 7.92 5.84 10.18
C TRP A 185 9.10 6.82 10.31
N ALA A 186 10.02 6.88 9.33
CA ALA A 186 11.14 7.81 9.37
C ALA A 186 10.68 9.27 9.15
N PHE A 187 9.68 9.50 8.30
CA PHE A 187 9.11 10.84 8.11
C PHE A 187 8.37 11.31 9.37
N LYS A 188 7.63 10.42 10.03
CA LYS A 188 7.01 10.72 11.34
C LYS A 188 8.04 11.07 12.41
N ASP A 189 9.21 10.44 12.40
CA ASP A 189 10.30 10.83 13.27
C ASP A 189 10.81 12.24 12.95
N VAL A 190 10.95 12.60 11.65
CA VAL A 190 11.33 13.96 11.25
C VAL A 190 10.29 14.99 11.69
N GLU A 191 9.00 14.73 11.50
CA GLU A 191 7.92 15.63 11.96
C GLU A 191 7.98 15.86 13.48
N LYS A 192 8.27 14.81 14.24
CA LYS A 192 8.32 14.86 15.71
C LYS A 192 9.58 15.51 16.24
N ASN A 193 10.74 15.15 15.71
CA ASN A 193 12.06 15.49 16.25
C ASN A 193 12.76 16.64 15.50
N LEU A 194 12.22 17.03 14.35
CA LEU A 194 12.70 18.13 13.50
C LEU A 194 14.21 17.97 13.18
N GLU A 195 15.01 19.02 13.39
CA GLU A 195 16.46 19.03 13.17
C GLU A 195 17.22 17.96 13.97
N LYS A 196 16.62 17.42 15.03
CA LYS A 196 17.21 16.36 15.86
C LYS A 196 16.94 14.95 15.34
N SER A 197 16.09 14.79 14.33
CA SER A 197 15.82 13.50 13.74
C SER A 197 17.07 12.95 13.04
N ALA A 198 17.33 11.67 13.22
CA ALA A 198 18.39 10.95 12.51
C ALA A 198 18.06 10.77 11.02
N TYR A 199 16.81 10.98 10.63
CA TYR A 199 16.28 10.75 9.27
C TYR A 199 16.02 12.03 8.49
N LYS A 200 16.32 13.22 9.04
CA LYS A 200 16.05 14.51 8.41
C LYS A 200 16.71 14.66 7.03
N ASP A 201 17.87 14.05 6.85
CA ASP A 201 18.64 14.11 5.61
C ASP A 201 18.20 13.05 4.59
N TRP A 202 17.19 12.24 4.89
CA TRP A 202 16.55 11.35 3.94
C TRP A 202 15.56 12.09 3.03
N TYR A 203 15.10 13.27 3.46
CA TYR A 203 14.07 14.04 2.78
C TYR A 203 14.58 15.44 2.42
N HIS A 204 13.99 16.03 1.41
CA HIS A 204 14.23 17.41 1.05
C HIS A 204 13.50 18.33 2.05
N THR A 205 14.12 18.60 3.19
CA THR A 205 13.55 19.35 4.31
C THR A 205 14.21 20.69 4.53
N LYS A 206 13.44 21.65 5.10
CA LYS A 206 13.92 22.93 5.59
C LYS A 206 13.33 23.20 6.97
N PHE A 207 14.17 23.71 7.86
CA PHE A 207 13.78 24.10 9.21
C PHE A 207 14.04 25.61 9.34
N LEU A 208 12.97 26.39 9.50
CA LEU A 208 13.02 27.83 9.59
C LEU A 208 12.54 28.25 10.98
N GLN A 209 13.06 29.36 11.50
CA GLN A 209 12.55 29.94 12.73
C GLN A 209 11.47 30.98 12.39
N ASP A 210 10.28 30.81 12.96
CA ASP A 210 9.26 31.86 12.89
C ASP A 210 9.69 33.06 13.71
N PRO A 211 9.92 34.25 13.09
CA PRO A 211 10.40 35.39 13.82
C PRO A 211 9.44 35.93 14.87
N SER A 212 8.15 35.62 14.74
CA SER A 212 7.08 36.14 15.60
C SER A 212 6.85 35.24 16.83
N THR A 213 7.04 33.93 16.69
CA THR A 213 6.74 32.94 17.74
C THR A 213 7.97 32.23 18.28
N GLY A 214 9.11 32.29 17.57
CA GLY A 214 10.32 31.55 17.86
C GLY A 214 10.19 30.03 17.65
N LYS A 215 9.07 29.58 17.08
CA LYS A 215 8.85 28.15 16.78
C LYS A 215 9.54 27.74 15.50
N THR A 216 9.98 26.50 15.43
CA THR A 216 10.50 25.92 14.20
C THR A 216 9.35 25.66 13.23
N ILE A 217 9.46 26.23 12.03
CA ILE A 217 8.62 25.90 10.88
C ILE A 217 9.30 24.77 10.14
N PHE A 218 8.59 23.67 9.93
CA PHE A 218 9.03 22.51 9.16
C PHE A 218 8.43 22.56 7.76
N GLU A 219 9.28 22.67 6.76
CA GLU A 219 8.92 22.60 5.35
C GLU A 219 9.63 21.42 4.70
N TYR A 220 8.98 20.81 3.71
CA TYR A 220 9.55 19.70 2.92
C TYR A 220 9.02 19.72 1.50
N GLU A 221 9.74 19.08 0.60
CA GLU A 221 9.30 18.89 -0.77
C GLU A 221 8.48 17.60 -0.88
N GLY A 222 7.41 17.64 -1.66
CA GLY A 222 6.62 16.45 -2.00
C GLY A 222 6.81 16.13 -3.46
N TRP A 223 6.81 14.85 -3.79
CA TRP A 223 6.95 14.36 -5.16
C TRP A 223 5.92 15.06 -6.08
N VAL A 224 6.42 15.71 -7.13
CA VAL A 224 5.64 16.58 -8.04
C VAL A 224 4.71 17.56 -7.30
N GLY A 225 5.11 18.02 -6.11
CA GLY A 225 4.35 18.96 -5.27
C GLY A 225 3.27 18.33 -4.39
N ILE A 226 3.13 17.02 -4.39
CA ILE A 226 2.12 16.28 -3.59
C ILE A 226 2.66 16.09 -2.17
N LYS A 227 2.14 16.85 -1.20
CA LYS A 227 2.62 16.83 0.19
C LYS A 227 2.42 15.50 0.94
N ASN A 228 1.46 14.68 0.53
CA ASN A 228 1.28 13.34 1.10
C ASN A 228 2.38 12.34 0.69
N LEU A 229 3.26 12.72 -0.23
CA LEU A 229 4.34 11.92 -0.77
C LEU A 229 5.69 12.64 -0.58
N PRO A 230 6.24 12.71 0.66
CA PRO A 230 7.53 13.34 0.93
C PRO A 230 8.63 12.76 0.05
N GLU A 231 9.37 13.63 -0.64
CA GLU A 231 10.43 13.28 -1.58
C GLU A 231 11.72 12.92 -0.83
N LEU A 232 12.38 11.82 -1.28
CA LEU A 232 13.64 11.30 -0.74
C LEU A 232 14.85 11.91 -1.45
#